data_2ca4f03cbb12baf70a62b062b05a8148
#
_entry.id   2ca4f03cbb12baf70a62b062b05a8148
#
_cell.length_a   1.000
_cell.length_b   1.000
_cell.length_c   1.000
_cell.angle_alpha   90.00
_cell.angle_beta   90.00
_cell.angle_gamma   90.00
#
_symmetry.space_group_name_H-M   'P 1'
#
loop_
_entity.id
_entity.type
_entity.pdbx_description
1 polymer ?
#
loop_
_entity_poly.entity_id
_entity_poly.type
_entity_poly.pdbx_seq_one_letter_code
_entity_poly.pdbx_strand_id
1 'polypeptide(L)'
;MKDNIRALKIDIIGAGPGGLYTAILARRHLPEAEVRVIERNARGATFGFGVVFSDQALDFLADDDPEIYHLLMPHLESWKNMRLNLPAGQVTLDGVGFSAIGRLQLLEILEARAADLGVRVEHGREVSDPNELDADLIVGADGLNSLVRRQDEAAFGTTYEYFKNHFAWFGTDRAFDMLTQTFIETDCGPMNAHHYRCLLYTSPSPRDS
;
A
#
# COMPACT_ATOMS: atom_id res chain seq x y z
N MET A 1 22.81 38.96 -5.74
CA MET A 1 23.32 37.73 -5.08
C MET A 1 22.16 36.74 -5.13
N LYS A 2 22.27 35.68 -5.93
CA LYS A 2 21.32 34.56 -5.82
C LYS A 2 21.76 33.79 -4.57
N ASP A 3 20.98 33.89 -3.53
CA ASP A 3 21.14 33.02 -2.38
C ASP A 3 21.12 31.58 -2.89
N ASN A 4 22.21 30.87 -2.64
CA ASN A 4 22.36 29.47 -3.03
C ASN A 4 21.51 28.65 -2.05
N ILE A 5 20.16 28.66 -2.25
CA ILE A 5 19.23 27.89 -1.46
C ILE A 5 19.53 26.43 -1.79
N ARG A 6 20.11 25.72 -0.82
CA ARG A 6 20.35 24.28 -0.93
C ARG A 6 19.01 23.56 -1.16
N ALA A 7 18.97 22.61 -2.08
CA ALA A 7 17.81 21.75 -2.28
C ALA A 7 17.44 21.03 -0.99
N LEU A 8 16.14 20.97 -0.69
CA LEU A 8 15.59 20.25 0.45
C LEU A 8 15.83 18.75 0.24
N LYS A 9 16.46 18.07 1.20
CA LYS A 9 16.67 16.62 1.19
C LYS A 9 15.57 15.91 1.96
N ILE A 10 14.84 15.01 1.31
CA ILE A 10 13.75 14.23 1.90
C ILE A 10 14.08 12.75 1.79
N ASP A 11 14.25 12.08 2.93
CA ASP A 11 14.40 10.62 2.99
C ASP A 11 13.09 9.99 3.48
N ILE A 12 12.60 9.01 2.72
CA ILE A 12 11.39 8.26 3.04
C ILE A 12 11.79 6.81 3.35
N ILE A 13 11.51 6.34 4.55
CA ILE A 13 11.85 4.99 4.98
C ILE A 13 10.64 4.09 4.69
N GLY A 14 10.81 3.13 3.78
CA GLY A 14 9.80 2.18 3.31
C GLY A 14 9.28 2.48 1.91
N ALA A 15 9.42 1.53 0.97
CA ALA A 15 8.89 1.57 -0.40
C ALA A 15 7.54 0.84 -0.54
N GLY A 16 6.72 0.86 0.51
CA GLY A 16 5.31 0.48 0.40
C GLY A 16 4.51 1.52 -0.39
N PRO A 17 3.22 1.25 -0.68
CA PRO A 17 2.38 2.19 -1.44
C PRO A 17 2.39 3.61 -0.86
N GLY A 18 2.31 3.73 0.47
CA GLY A 18 2.34 5.04 1.14
C GLY A 18 3.65 5.78 0.95
N GLY A 19 4.81 5.08 1.04
CA GLY A 19 6.12 5.70 0.87
C GLY A 19 6.38 6.14 -0.57
N LEU A 20 6.09 5.27 -1.54
CA LEU A 20 6.24 5.60 -2.96
C LEU A 20 5.31 6.73 -3.39
N TYR A 21 4.06 6.71 -2.94
CA TYR A 21 3.12 7.78 -3.28
C TYR A 21 3.50 9.10 -2.62
N THR A 22 3.97 9.08 -1.37
CA THR A 22 4.54 10.28 -0.71
C THR A 22 5.72 10.85 -1.49
N ALA A 23 6.61 9.99 -2.01
CA ALA A 23 7.74 10.42 -2.83
C ALA A 23 7.30 11.09 -4.14
N ILE A 24 6.29 10.53 -4.80
CA ILE A 24 5.68 11.09 -6.01
C ILE A 24 5.13 12.49 -5.73
N LEU A 25 4.31 12.62 -4.68
CA LEU A 25 3.74 13.92 -4.29
C LEU A 25 4.81 14.93 -3.90
N ALA A 26 5.83 14.51 -3.14
CA ALA A 26 6.94 15.37 -2.77
C ALA A 26 7.65 15.93 -4.01
N ARG A 27 7.95 15.12 -5.01
CA ARG A 27 8.59 15.58 -6.26
C ARG A 27 7.69 16.46 -7.11
N ARG A 28 6.37 16.20 -7.13
CA ARG A 28 5.42 17.03 -7.87
C ARG A 28 5.29 18.43 -7.27
N HIS A 29 5.22 18.53 -5.94
CA HIS A 29 5.02 19.80 -5.25
C HIS A 29 6.31 20.54 -4.91
N LEU A 30 7.42 19.82 -4.81
CA LEU A 30 8.75 20.35 -4.50
C LEU A 30 9.77 19.88 -5.57
N PRO A 31 9.68 20.38 -6.80
CA PRO A 31 10.48 19.88 -7.92
C PRO A 31 11.98 20.03 -7.73
N GLU A 32 12.44 20.93 -6.87
CA GLU A 32 13.85 21.13 -6.56
C GLU A 32 14.35 20.27 -5.39
N ALA A 33 13.44 19.54 -4.70
CA ALA A 33 13.84 18.70 -3.59
C ALA A 33 14.55 17.42 -4.07
N GLU A 34 15.58 17.00 -3.33
CA GLU A 34 16.18 15.69 -3.48
C GLU A 34 15.37 14.68 -2.67
N VAL A 35 14.65 13.78 -3.36
CA VAL A 35 13.78 12.78 -2.70
C VAL A 35 14.38 11.40 -2.89
N ARG A 36 14.57 10.68 -1.79
CA ARG A 36 15.05 9.30 -1.76
C ARG A 36 14.12 8.42 -0.94
N VAL A 37 13.84 7.22 -1.44
CA VAL A 37 13.13 6.16 -0.72
C VAL A 37 14.12 5.06 -0.37
N ILE A 38 14.10 4.59 0.87
CA ILE A 38 14.97 3.55 1.39
C ILE A 38 14.13 2.36 1.81
N GLU A 39 14.37 1.20 1.18
CA GLU A 39 13.61 -0.04 1.41
C GLU A 39 14.55 -1.17 1.83
N ARG A 40 14.22 -1.83 2.94
CA ARG A 40 15.02 -2.94 3.48
C ARG A 40 14.95 -4.22 2.64
N ASN A 41 13.82 -4.45 1.98
CA ASN A 41 13.63 -5.65 1.17
C ASN A 41 14.24 -5.47 -0.22
N ALA A 42 14.56 -6.61 -0.86
CA ALA A 42 14.95 -6.63 -2.25
C ALA A 42 13.80 -6.16 -3.14
N ARG A 43 14.15 -5.64 -4.32
CA ARG A 43 13.17 -5.24 -5.33
C ARG A 43 12.25 -6.41 -5.70
N GLY A 44 10.96 -6.17 -5.82
CA GLY A 44 9.96 -7.19 -6.14
C GLY A 44 9.48 -8.00 -4.94
N ALA A 45 10.04 -7.79 -3.74
CA ALA A 45 9.52 -8.39 -2.53
C ALA A 45 8.21 -7.71 -2.11
N THR A 46 7.18 -8.50 -1.84
CA THR A 46 5.89 -8.01 -1.35
C THR A 46 5.25 -8.99 -0.38
N PHE A 47 4.43 -8.48 0.53
CA PHE A 47 3.67 -9.27 1.49
C PHE A 47 2.16 -9.07 1.22
N GLY A 48 1.43 -10.18 1.08
CA GLY A 48 0.02 -10.19 0.69
C GLY A 48 -0.17 -10.20 -0.84
N PHE A 49 -1.42 -10.40 -1.28
CA PHE A 49 -1.75 -10.70 -2.69
C PHE A 49 -2.25 -9.47 -3.45
N GLY A 50 -3.18 -8.74 -2.87
CA GLY A 50 -3.82 -7.63 -3.57
C GLY A 50 -4.21 -6.48 -2.65
N VAL A 51 -4.57 -5.38 -3.29
CA VAL A 51 -5.14 -4.18 -2.66
C VAL A 51 -6.50 -3.92 -3.27
N VAL A 52 -7.47 -3.60 -2.43
CA VAL A 52 -8.85 -3.27 -2.86
C VAL A 52 -9.10 -1.79 -2.61
N PHE A 53 -9.65 -1.13 -3.62
CA PHE A 53 -10.10 0.26 -3.56
C PHE A 53 -11.63 0.29 -3.64
N SER A 54 -12.28 1.15 -2.87
CA SER A 54 -13.66 1.54 -3.14
C SER A 54 -13.71 2.51 -4.33
N ASP A 55 -14.87 2.60 -4.99
CA ASP A 55 -15.06 3.59 -6.06
C ASP A 55 -14.75 5.01 -5.54
N GLN A 56 -15.18 5.34 -4.33
CA GLN A 56 -14.89 6.64 -3.72
C GLN A 56 -13.39 6.91 -3.56
N ALA A 57 -12.58 5.90 -3.26
CA ALA A 57 -11.13 6.06 -3.16
C ALA A 57 -10.50 6.30 -4.53
N LEU A 58 -11.04 5.68 -5.59
CA LEU A 58 -10.59 5.91 -6.96
C LEU A 58 -11.04 7.27 -7.50
N ASP A 59 -12.25 7.72 -7.16
CA ASP A 59 -12.73 9.06 -7.51
C ASP A 59 -11.83 10.14 -6.87
N PHE A 60 -11.51 9.97 -5.58
CA PHE A 60 -10.57 10.86 -4.90
C PHE A 60 -9.19 10.87 -5.58
N LEU A 61 -8.68 9.71 -5.98
CA LEU A 61 -7.41 9.61 -6.69
C LEU A 61 -7.50 10.26 -8.08
N ALA A 62 -8.64 10.12 -8.77
CA ALA A 62 -8.84 10.74 -10.08
C ALA A 62 -8.83 12.27 -10.01
N ASP A 63 -9.36 12.84 -8.92
CA ASP A 63 -9.39 14.28 -8.69
C ASP A 63 -8.02 14.84 -8.28
N ASP A 64 -7.32 14.16 -7.36
CA ASP A 64 -6.05 14.64 -6.80
C ASP A 64 -4.83 14.29 -7.67
N ASP A 65 -4.83 13.12 -8.28
CA ASP A 65 -3.72 12.61 -9.10
C ASP A 65 -4.22 11.83 -10.33
N PRO A 66 -4.78 12.54 -11.34
CA PRO A 66 -5.29 11.91 -12.56
C PRO A 66 -4.26 11.03 -13.27
N GLU A 67 -2.98 11.36 -13.14
CA GLU A 67 -1.90 10.61 -13.80
C GLU A 67 -1.73 9.21 -13.19
N ILE A 68 -1.64 9.11 -11.86
CA ILE A 68 -1.59 7.82 -11.17
C ILE A 68 -2.90 7.05 -11.40
N TYR A 69 -4.05 7.73 -11.35
CA TYR A 69 -5.33 7.11 -11.67
C TYR A 69 -5.29 6.43 -13.04
N HIS A 70 -4.86 7.12 -14.09
CA HIS A 70 -4.78 6.58 -15.44
C HIS A 70 -3.76 5.44 -15.58
N LEU A 71 -2.67 5.46 -14.82
CA LEU A 71 -1.70 4.37 -14.80
C LEU A 71 -2.26 3.10 -14.13
N LEU A 72 -3.10 3.26 -13.12
CA LEU A 72 -3.69 2.12 -12.38
C LEU A 72 -4.88 1.49 -13.11
N MET A 73 -5.73 2.29 -13.74
CA MET A 73 -7.00 1.84 -14.33
C MET A 73 -6.90 0.61 -15.24
N PRO A 74 -5.91 0.47 -16.15
CA PRO A 74 -5.78 -0.69 -17.02
C PRO A 74 -5.49 -2.02 -16.28
N HIS A 75 -5.09 -1.92 -15.02
CA HIS A 75 -4.63 -3.04 -14.20
C HIS A 75 -5.62 -3.42 -13.09
N LEU A 76 -6.75 -2.71 -13.02
CA LEU A 76 -7.78 -2.94 -12.01
C LEU A 76 -8.81 -3.97 -12.49
N GLU A 77 -9.13 -4.91 -11.62
CA GLU A 77 -10.35 -5.72 -11.70
C GLU A 77 -11.45 -5.01 -10.93
N SER A 78 -12.57 -4.66 -11.59
CA SER A 78 -13.62 -3.83 -11.01
C SER A 78 -14.95 -4.56 -10.93
N TRP A 79 -15.69 -4.33 -9.86
CA TRP A 79 -17.04 -4.86 -9.62
C TRP A 79 -17.97 -3.74 -9.17
N LYS A 80 -19.19 -3.75 -9.70
CA LYS A 80 -20.20 -2.75 -9.34
C LYS A 80 -20.95 -3.08 -8.06
N ASN A 81 -20.90 -4.33 -7.64
CA ASN A 81 -21.69 -4.86 -6.54
C ASN A 81 -20.81 -5.68 -5.61
N MET A 82 -21.26 -5.83 -4.37
CA MET A 82 -20.64 -6.65 -3.36
C MET A 82 -21.59 -7.75 -2.89
N ARG A 83 -21.09 -8.94 -2.63
CA ARG A 83 -21.86 -10.06 -2.11
C ARG A 83 -21.56 -10.32 -0.64
N LEU A 84 -22.61 -10.52 0.14
CA LEU A 84 -22.51 -11.00 1.52
C LEU A 84 -23.09 -12.41 1.59
N ASN A 85 -22.30 -13.37 2.00
CA ASN A 85 -22.75 -14.71 2.37
C ASN A 85 -22.88 -14.73 3.89
N LEU A 86 -24.10 -14.82 4.36
CA LEU A 86 -24.47 -14.84 5.77
C LEU A 86 -25.00 -16.24 6.14
N PRO A 87 -25.00 -16.65 7.42
CA PRO A 87 -25.63 -17.89 7.85
C PRO A 87 -27.11 -17.99 7.45
N ALA A 88 -27.82 -16.84 7.40
CA ALA A 88 -29.23 -16.76 7.04
C ALA A 88 -29.49 -16.73 5.52
N GLY A 89 -28.47 -16.63 4.68
CA GLY A 89 -28.59 -16.55 3.23
C GLY A 89 -27.64 -15.55 2.58
N GLN A 90 -27.82 -15.36 1.29
CA GLN A 90 -26.98 -14.49 0.48
C GLN A 90 -27.66 -13.16 0.20
N VAL A 91 -26.92 -12.07 0.32
CA VAL A 91 -27.36 -10.71 -0.01
C VAL A 91 -26.38 -10.08 -1.00
N THR A 92 -26.90 -9.39 -2.00
CA THR A 92 -26.08 -8.56 -2.91
C THR A 92 -26.38 -7.10 -2.59
N LEU A 93 -25.33 -6.34 -2.41
CA LEU A 93 -25.38 -4.88 -2.24
C LEU A 93 -25.07 -4.26 -3.60
N ASP A 94 -26.09 -3.65 -4.20
CA ASP A 94 -25.96 -3.00 -5.50
C ASP A 94 -25.38 -1.59 -5.36
N GLY A 95 -24.55 -1.19 -6.33
CA GLY A 95 -23.97 0.15 -6.37
C GLY A 95 -22.87 0.41 -5.34
N VAL A 96 -22.36 -0.64 -4.69
CA VAL A 96 -21.20 -0.57 -3.82
C VAL A 96 -19.99 -1.12 -4.60
N GLY A 97 -19.40 -0.26 -5.40
CA GLY A 97 -18.32 -0.65 -6.31
C GLY A 97 -16.97 -0.78 -5.61
N PHE A 98 -16.21 -1.74 -6.08
CA PHE A 98 -14.83 -1.97 -5.65
C PHE A 98 -13.98 -2.37 -6.84
N SER A 99 -12.68 -2.07 -6.73
CA SER A 99 -11.67 -2.49 -7.69
C SER A 99 -10.47 -3.07 -6.96
N ALA A 100 -9.82 -4.06 -7.54
CA ALA A 100 -8.62 -4.67 -6.96
C ALA A 100 -7.47 -4.71 -7.95
N ILE A 101 -6.27 -4.63 -7.42
CA ILE A 101 -5.01 -4.76 -8.16
C ILE A 101 -4.07 -5.70 -7.40
N GLY A 102 -3.23 -6.44 -8.14
CA GLY A 102 -2.13 -7.18 -7.52
C GLY A 102 -1.18 -6.23 -6.79
N ARG A 103 -0.83 -6.58 -5.55
CA ARG A 103 0.00 -5.70 -4.71
C ARG A 103 1.36 -5.41 -5.35
N LEU A 104 2.01 -6.41 -5.93
CA LEU A 104 3.29 -6.23 -6.60
C LEU A 104 3.15 -5.27 -7.78
N GLN A 105 2.11 -5.45 -8.58
CA GLN A 105 1.86 -4.57 -9.73
C GLN A 105 1.61 -3.11 -9.33
N LEU A 106 0.86 -2.89 -8.23
CA LEU A 106 0.70 -1.55 -7.67
C LEU A 106 2.04 -0.93 -7.31
N LEU A 107 2.92 -1.68 -6.64
CA LEU A 107 4.24 -1.20 -6.25
C LEU A 107 5.11 -0.89 -7.48
N GLU A 108 5.10 -1.75 -8.50
CA GLU A 108 5.84 -1.55 -9.75
C GLU A 108 5.41 -0.28 -10.49
N ILE A 109 4.10 -0.02 -10.58
CA ILE A 109 3.56 1.20 -11.19
C ILE A 109 4.00 2.44 -10.43
N LEU A 110 3.85 2.43 -9.10
CA LEU A 110 4.24 3.57 -8.26
C LEU A 110 5.75 3.81 -8.30
N GLU A 111 6.57 2.74 -8.27
CA GLU A 111 8.03 2.87 -8.33
C GLU A 111 8.48 3.40 -9.70
N ALA A 112 7.90 2.91 -10.80
CA ALA A 112 8.19 3.43 -12.13
C ALA A 112 7.86 4.93 -12.21
N ARG A 113 6.69 5.33 -11.72
CA ARG A 113 6.30 6.75 -11.70
C ARG A 113 7.22 7.60 -10.82
N ALA A 114 7.60 7.11 -9.65
CA ALA A 114 8.56 7.79 -8.79
C ALA A 114 9.92 7.98 -9.50
N ALA A 115 10.40 6.95 -10.21
CA ALA A 115 11.63 7.02 -10.99
C ALA A 115 11.54 8.05 -12.13
N ASP A 116 10.43 8.12 -12.86
CA ASP A 116 10.18 9.13 -13.90
C ASP A 116 10.26 10.57 -13.37
N LEU A 117 9.88 10.77 -12.11
CA LEU A 117 9.99 12.04 -11.39
C LEU A 117 11.38 12.28 -10.78
N GLY A 118 12.34 11.36 -10.99
CA GLY A 118 13.68 11.49 -10.48
C GLY A 118 13.86 11.11 -9.00
N VAL A 119 12.91 10.35 -8.42
CA VAL A 119 13.05 9.77 -7.08
C VAL A 119 14.06 8.63 -7.13
N ARG A 120 15.01 8.62 -6.20
CA ARG A 120 15.94 7.52 -6.02
C ARG A 120 15.37 6.50 -5.04
N VAL A 121 15.15 5.25 -5.49
CA VAL A 121 14.71 4.15 -4.62
C VAL A 121 15.90 3.21 -4.37
N GLU A 122 16.26 3.04 -3.10
CA GLU A 122 17.35 2.17 -2.64
C GLU A 122 16.76 0.92 -1.99
N HIS A 123 16.78 -0.20 -2.70
CA HIS A 123 16.36 -1.51 -2.19
C HIS A 123 17.48 -2.26 -1.46
N GLY A 124 17.11 -3.16 -0.55
CA GLY A 124 18.07 -3.97 0.20
C GLY A 124 18.87 -3.19 1.24
N ARG A 125 18.41 -1.99 1.59
CA ARG A 125 19.04 -1.14 2.61
C ARG A 125 18.12 -1.00 3.83
N GLU A 126 18.54 -1.58 4.94
CA GLU A 126 17.88 -1.37 6.22
C GLU A 126 18.44 -0.12 6.92
N VAL A 127 17.53 0.70 7.43
CA VAL A 127 17.87 1.84 8.30
C VAL A 127 17.71 1.38 9.74
N SER A 128 18.79 1.42 10.51
CA SER A 128 18.77 1.05 11.94
C SER A 128 18.57 2.25 12.87
N ASP A 129 19.06 3.40 12.44
CA ASP A 129 18.85 4.69 13.14
C ASP A 129 18.54 5.79 12.12
N PRO A 130 17.33 6.38 12.12
CA PRO A 130 17.02 7.49 11.23
C PRO A 130 17.91 8.72 11.42
N ASN A 131 18.51 8.92 12.60
CA ASN A 131 19.41 10.04 12.82
C ASN A 131 20.74 9.96 12.05
N GLU A 132 21.05 8.80 11.49
CA GLU A 132 22.23 8.63 10.61
C GLU A 132 22.00 9.15 9.18
N LEU A 133 20.75 9.51 8.84
CA LEU A 133 20.41 10.02 7.52
C LEU A 133 20.71 11.51 7.42
N ASP A 134 21.46 11.90 6.38
CA ASP A 134 21.72 13.31 6.03
C ASP A 134 20.52 13.89 5.25
N ALA A 135 19.39 14.07 5.91
CA ALA A 135 18.15 14.62 5.35
C ALA A 135 17.62 15.75 6.21
N ASP A 136 16.95 16.71 5.55
CA ASP A 136 16.27 17.81 6.23
C ASP A 136 14.90 17.37 6.76
N LEU A 137 14.29 16.37 6.08
CA LEU A 137 13.02 15.75 6.48
C LEU A 137 13.11 14.23 6.32
N ILE A 138 12.73 13.51 7.38
CA ILE A 138 12.60 12.05 7.36
C ILE A 138 11.13 11.67 7.49
N VAL A 139 10.63 10.89 6.54
CA VAL A 139 9.26 10.38 6.53
C VAL A 139 9.25 8.89 6.84
N GLY A 140 8.57 8.49 7.92
CA GLY A 140 8.37 7.10 8.28
C GLY A 140 7.20 6.50 7.51
N ALA A 141 7.48 5.66 6.51
CA ALA A 141 6.51 4.86 5.75
C ALA A 141 6.79 3.35 5.90
N ASP A 142 7.47 2.98 6.96
CA ASP A 142 8.04 1.67 7.28
C ASP A 142 7.06 0.72 7.99
N GLY A 143 5.77 1.05 7.97
CA GLY A 143 4.65 0.18 8.31
C GLY A 143 4.37 0.06 9.82
N LEU A 144 3.73 -1.06 10.19
CA LEU A 144 3.22 -1.28 11.54
C LEU A 144 4.30 -1.17 12.62
N ASN A 145 5.47 -1.69 12.34
CA ASN A 145 6.61 -1.67 13.27
C ASN A 145 7.56 -0.50 13.00
N SER A 146 7.02 0.65 12.65
CA SER A 146 7.78 1.84 12.26
C SER A 146 8.89 2.19 13.25
N LEU A 147 10.11 2.28 12.73
CA LEU A 147 11.27 2.72 13.45
C LEU A 147 11.19 4.23 13.76
N VAL A 148 10.75 5.02 12.78
CA VAL A 148 10.59 6.48 12.94
C VAL A 148 9.61 6.81 14.04
N ARG A 149 8.45 6.15 14.06
CA ARG A 149 7.45 6.35 15.13
C ARG A 149 8.00 5.99 16.50
N ARG A 150 8.75 4.88 16.61
CA ARG A 150 9.31 4.43 17.89
C ARG A 150 10.39 5.34 18.47
N GLN A 151 11.00 6.20 17.66
CA GLN A 151 12.00 7.14 18.17
C GLN A 151 11.42 8.17 19.12
N ASP A 152 10.18 8.61 18.90
CA ASP A 152 9.52 9.59 19.77
C ASP A 152 8.00 9.35 19.79
N GLU A 153 7.60 8.21 20.37
CA GLU A 153 6.19 7.83 20.50
C GLU A 153 5.38 8.85 21.30
N ALA A 154 6.04 9.53 22.25
CA ALA A 154 5.39 10.53 23.08
C ALA A 154 5.05 11.78 22.26
N ALA A 155 5.96 12.27 21.42
CA ALA A 155 5.72 13.42 20.53
C ALA A 155 4.66 13.10 19.49
N PHE A 156 4.64 11.86 18.95
CA PHE A 156 3.63 11.41 18.00
C PHE A 156 2.27 11.09 18.65
N GLY A 157 2.18 11.06 19.98
CA GLY A 157 0.95 10.70 20.70
C GLY A 157 0.50 9.26 20.41
N THR A 158 1.44 8.34 20.23
CA THR A 158 1.17 6.96 19.79
C THR A 158 0.44 6.18 20.88
N THR A 159 -0.63 5.50 20.52
CA THR A 159 -1.35 4.53 21.35
C THR A 159 -1.48 3.20 20.61
N TYR A 160 -1.48 2.09 21.35
CA TYR A 160 -1.59 0.74 20.80
C TYR A 160 -2.78 0.01 21.40
N GLU A 161 -3.55 -0.64 20.54
CA GLU A 161 -4.57 -1.60 20.95
C GLU A 161 -4.40 -2.88 20.12
N TYR A 162 -4.40 -4.03 20.80
CA TYR A 162 -4.27 -5.34 20.16
C TYR A 162 -5.58 -6.10 20.27
N PHE A 163 -6.16 -6.42 19.13
CA PHE A 163 -7.33 -7.31 19.08
C PHE A 163 -6.93 -8.77 19.30
N LYS A 164 -7.85 -9.57 19.82
CA LYS A 164 -7.63 -11.00 20.08
C LYS A 164 -7.84 -11.88 18.84
N ASN A 165 -8.49 -11.31 17.82
CA ASN A 165 -8.72 -12.02 16.57
C ASN A 165 -7.44 -12.11 15.73
N HIS A 166 -7.33 -13.20 14.99
CA HIS A 166 -6.24 -13.44 14.05
C HIS A 166 -6.77 -13.33 12.63
N PHE A 167 -5.89 -13.03 11.67
CA PHE A 167 -6.22 -13.11 10.27
C PHE A 167 -5.07 -13.75 9.49
N ALA A 168 -5.39 -14.31 8.31
CA ALA A 168 -4.43 -14.88 7.40
C ALA A 168 -4.83 -14.59 5.95
N TRP A 169 -3.84 -14.55 5.06
CA TRP A 169 -4.07 -14.45 3.63
C TRP A 169 -3.96 -15.83 2.99
N PHE A 170 -4.93 -16.13 2.13
CA PHE A 170 -4.92 -17.35 1.34
C PHE A 170 -5.09 -17.02 -0.14
N GLY A 171 -4.26 -17.64 -0.99
CA GLY A 171 -4.46 -17.65 -2.42
C GLY A 171 -5.31 -18.85 -2.83
N THR A 172 -6.13 -18.69 -3.86
CA THR A 172 -6.92 -19.77 -4.46
C THR A 172 -7.01 -19.55 -5.97
N ASP A 173 -7.14 -20.63 -6.72
CA ASP A 173 -7.40 -20.63 -8.16
C ASP A 173 -8.89 -20.44 -8.50
N ARG A 174 -9.76 -20.38 -7.47
CA ARG A 174 -11.18 -20.11 -7.66
C ARG A 174 -11.41 -18.67 -8.07
N ALA A 175 -12.01 -18.48 -9.24
CA ALA A 175 -12.44 -17.17 -9.71
C ALA A 175 -13.70 -16.70 -8.94
N PHE A 176 -13.64 -15.51 -8.38
CA PHE A 176 -14.79 -14.81 -7.80
C PHE A 176 -15.29 -13.76 -8.78
N ASP A 177 -16.60 -13.72 -8.97
CA ASP A 177 -17.29 -12.82 -9.91
C ASP A 177 -17.48 -11.40 -9.36
N MET A 178 -17.36 -11.23 -8.05
CA MET A 178 -17.42 -9.93 -7.36
C MET A 178 -16.74 -10.01 -6.00
N LEU A 179 -16.46 -8.86 -5.39
CA LEU A 179 -16.03 -8.81 -4.00
C LEU A 179 -17.09 -9.49 -3.13
N THR A 180 -16.67 -10.50 -2.39
CA THR A 180 -17.58 -11.31 -1.56
C THR A 180 -17.04 -11.36 -0.14
N GLN A 181 -17.89 -11.08 0.83
CA GLN A 181 -17.63 -11.35 2.24
C GLN A 181 -18.46 -12.55 2.69
N THR A 182 -17.81 -13.51 3.32
CA THR A 182 -18.46 -14.70 3.86
C THR A 182 -18.30 -14.73 5.37
N PHE A 183 -19.43 -14.81 6.06
CA PHE A 183 -19.52 -14.93 7.52
C PHE A 183 -20.00 -16.31 7.88
N ILE A 184 -19.24 -17.03 8.69
CA ILE A 184 -19.57 -18.36 9.17
C ILE A 184 -19.31 -18.49 10.67
N GLU A 185 -20.12 -19.31 11.34
CA GLU A 185 -19.82 -19.77 12.70
C GLU A 185 -19.02 -21.07 12.62
N THR A 186 -18.00 -21.17 13.45
CA THR A 186 -17.15 -22.35 13.56
C THR A 186 -16.95 -22.73 15.01
N ASP A 187 -16.40 -23.91 15.27
CA ASP A 187 -16.05 -24.36 16.63
C ASP A 187 -15.02 -23.43 17.31
N CYS A 188 -14.26 -22.66 16.52
CA CYS A 188 -13.30 -21.67 17.00
C CYS A 188 -13.90 -20.27 17.14
N GLY A 189 -15.19 -20.10 16.87
CA GLY A 189 -15.91 -18.81 16.89
C GLY A 189 -16.25 -18.28 15.49
N PRO A 190 -16.79 -17.05 15.41
CA PRO A 190 -17.16 -16.44 14.15
C PRO A 190 -15.94 -16.15 13.27
N MET A 191 -16.05 -16.46 12.00
CA MET A 191 -15.05 -16.16 10.97
C MET A 191 -15.65 -15.30 9.87
N ASN A 192 -14.85 -14.35 9.36
CA ASN A 192 -15.16 -13.56 8.19
C ASN A 192 -14.04 -13.73 7.16
N ALA A 193 -14.41 -14.02 5.92
CA ALA A 193 -13.47 -14.13 4.83
C ALA A 193 -13.84 -13.15 3.70
N HIS A 194 -12.85 -12.38 3.24
CA HIS A 194 -12.97 -11.47 2.11
C HIS A 194 -12.40 -12.13 0.87
N HIS A 195 -13.25 -12.32 -0.14
CA HIS A 195 -12.86 -12.97 -1.39
C HIS A 195 -12.96 -11.97 -2.53
N TYR A 196 -11.91 -11.88 -3.32
CA TYR A 196 -11.90 -11.09 -4.55
C TYR A 196 -10.90 -11.66 -5.53
N ARG A 197 -11.12 -11.37 -6.80
CA ARG A 197 -10.16 -11.68 -7.84
C ARG A 197 -9.23 -10.47 -8.01
N CYS A 198 -7.94 -10.71 -8.05
CA CYS A 198 -6.97 -9.79 -8.62
C CYS A 198 -6.22 -10.52 -9.73
N LEU A 199 -5.69 -9.81 -10.69
CA LEU A 199 -4.83 -10.41 -11.71
C LEU A 199 -3.62 -11.01 -11.00
N LEU A 200 -3.65 -12.33 -10.83
CA LEU A 200 -2.56 -13.08 -10.24
C LEU A 200 -1.51 -13.34 -11.32
N TYR A 201 -0.56 -12.44 -11.47
CA TYR A 201 0.76 -12.87 -11.86
C TYR A 201 1.37 -13.49 -10.60
N THR A 202 1.39 -14.81 -10.57
CA THR A 202 2.05 -15.58 -9.52
C THR A 202 3.54 -15.35 -9.63
N SER A 203 4.05 -14.37 -8.90
CA SER A 203 5.41 -14.50 -8.38
C SER A 203 5.32 -15.52 -7.25
N PRO A 204 6.12 -16.58 -7.24
CA PRO A 204 6.11 -17.53 -6.14
C PRO A 204 6.39 -16.76 -4.85
N SER A 205 5.46 -16.85 -3.89
CA SER A 205 5.72 -16.43 -2.52
C SER A 205 7.04 -17.05 -2.08
N PRO A 206 7.96 -16.30 -1.45
CA PRO A 206 9.09 -16.92 -0.81
C PRO A 206 8.53 -17.97 0.15
N ARG A 207 8.85 -19.23 -0.08
CA ARG A 207 8.54 -20.29 0.85
C ARG A 207 9.29 -19.97 2.12
N ASP A 208 8.57 -19.99 3.23
CA ASP A 208 9.17 -20.02 4.55
C ASP A 208 10.21 -21.15 4.58
N SER A 209 11.47 -20.78 4.71
CA SER A 209 12.58 -21.68 4.96
C SER A 209 13.07 -21.47 6.38
#